data_d298a148e154fb7cce408ab65ed6b3b8
#
_entry.id   d298a148e154fb7cce408ab65ed6b3b8
#
_cell.length_a   1.000
_cell.length_b   1.000
_cell.length_c   1.000
_cell.angle_alpha   90.00
_cell.angle_beta   90.00
_cell.angle_gamma   90.00
#
_symmetry.space_group_name_H-M   'P 1'
#
loop_
_entity.id
_entity.type
_entity.pdbx_description
1 polymer ?
#
loop_
_entity_poly.entity_id
_entity_poly.type
_entity_poly.pdbx_seq_one_letter_code
_entity_poly.pdbx_strand_id
1 'polypeptide(L)'
;MRAAAGSSGAAPMPPPPARTTEDEEALEEEEARDSATELPGARPARATRSARDWTPLKADDCFAAALEVSIPAGSGTAAVRAYYTPPRQHGSDGTVFVLHHGAGFGGLAFALMAREVTRLTNGEVGLLAYDCRGHGRSAFPGDAARDLALERLVDDLVALVTTMFPDRAARPSLVLAGHSMGGAVVVAAAHRIMREQLFPVTGVAMLDIVEGTSLRVLPEMLRIVQQRPAEFASVEEAIEWHVASLTIRNPESARRSVPALVRRTRDGRAYRWNADLVGSEPYWSGWFTGLSGDFLAVRAARLLILAETESLDQALMIGQMQGKYQLVVSRQAGHCVQEDQPHETAQALVHFWERNEKSVPPGLKKVGQR
;
A
#
# COMPACT_ATOMS: atom_id res chain seq x y z
N MET A 1 -68.70 3.55 30.98
CA MET A 1 -68.38 2.09 31.04
C MET A 1 -66.93 1.89 30.77
N ARG A 2 -66.24 1.31 31.74
CA ARG A 2 -64.80 1.01 31.72
C ARG A 2 -64.57 -0.25 30.88
N ALA A 3 -63.45 -0.28 30.14
CA ALA A 3 -62.77 -1.50 29.72
C ALA A 3 -61.29 -1.32 29.89
N ALA A 4 -60.67 -2.10 30.76
CA ALA A 4 -59.24 -2.16 31.05
C ALA A 4 -58.58 -3.10 30.05
N ALA A 5 -57.45 -2.67 29.50
CA ALA A 5 -56.55 -3.52 28.75
C ALA A 5 -55.39 -3.96 29.66
N GLY A 6 -55.25 -5.26 29.85
CA GLY A 6 -54.23 -5.87 30.68
C GLY A 6 -52.84 -5.86 29.97
N SER A 7 -51.85 -5.42 30.68
CA SER A 7 -50.44 -5.56 30.31
C SER A 7 -49.92 -6.93 30.76
N SER A 8 -49.59 -7.81 29.84
CA SER A 8 -48.82 -9.04 30.12
C SER A 8 -47.34 -8.70 30.27
N GLY A 9 -46.90 -8.63 31.53
CA GLY A 9 -45.48 -8.54 31.86
C GLY A 9 -44.79 -9.89 31.61
N ALA A 10 -43.85 -9.93 30.68
CA ALA A 10 -42.90 -11.04 30.56
C ALA A 10 -41.89 -10.95 31.71
N ALA A 11 -41.71 -12.04 32.44
CA ALA A 11 -40.68 -12.13 33.47
C ALA A 11 -39.25 -11.97 32.90
N PRO A 12 -38.34 -11.32 33.62
CA PRO A 12 -36.96 -11.20 33.16
C PRO A 12 -36.29 -12.58 33.13
N MET A 13 -35.54 -12.85 32.03
CA MET A 13 -34.71 -14.05 31.92
C MET A 13 -33.64 -14.06 33.03
N PRO A 14 -33.35 -15.23 33.63
CA PRO A 14 -32.26 -15.35 34.59
C PRO A 14 -30.89 -15.03 33.91
N PRO A 15 -29.94 -14.46 34.67
CA PRO A 15 -28.60 -14.23 34.14
C PRO A 15 -27.94 -15.56 33.76
N PRO A 16 -27.05 -15.56 32.75
CA PRO A 16 -26.30 -16.76 32.38
C PRO A 16 -25.43 -17.24 33.55
N PRO A 17 -25.16 -18.56 33.67
CA PRO A 17 -24.32 -19.09 34.73
C PRO A 17 -22.94 -18.47 34.68
N ALA A 18 -22.34 -18.23 35.85
CA ALA A 18 -20.94 -17.77 35.92
C ALA A 18 -20.01 -18.83 35.33
N ARG A 19 -19.09 -18.39 34.48
CA ARG A 19 -18.05 -19.25 33.89
C ARG A 19 -17.15 -19.80 35.01
N THR A 20 -16.75 -21.05 34.88
CA THR A 20 -15.79 -21.67 35.78
C THR A 20 -14.36 -21.39 35.30
N THR A 21 -13.37 -21.50 36.20
CA THR A 21 -11.97 -21.34 35.87
C THR A 21 -11.52 -22.32 34.79
N GLU A 22 -12.13 -23.50 34.70
CA GLU A 22 -11.86 -24.50 33.64
C GLU A 22 -12.36 -24.04 32.25
N ASP A 23 -13.47 -23.26 32.19
CA ASP A 23 -14.00 -22.68 30.96
C ASP A 23 -13.10 -21.53 30.46
N GLU A 24 -12.47 -20.78 31.38
CA GLU A 24 -11.52 -19.70 31.04
C GLU A 24 -10.17 -20.26 30.55
N GLU A 25 -9.65 -21.30 31.21
CA GLU A 25 -8.42 -21.99 30.78
C GLU A 25 -8.61 -22.68 29.43
N ALA A 26 -9.77 -23.27 29.14
CA ALA A 26 -10.07 -23.88 27.84
C ALA A 26 -10.16 -22.84 26.71
N LEU A 27 -10.68 -21.65 26.97
CA LEU A 27 -10.70 -20.55 26.01
C LEU A 27 -9.31 -19.95 25.76
N GLU A 28 -8.47 -19.81 26.79
CA GLU A 28 -7.09 -19.37 26.63
C GLU A 28 -6.23 -20.41 25.85
N GLU A 29 -6.49 -21.73 26.03
CA GLU A 29 -5.84 -22.77 25.23
C GLU A 29 -6.34 -22.79 23.77
N GLU A 30 -7.62 -22.48 23.50
CA GLU A 30 -8.17 -22.41 22.16
C GLU A 30 -7.70 -21.14 21.43
N GLU A 31 -7.63 -19.98 22.11
CA GLU A 31 -7.03 -18.75 21.58
C GLU A 31 -5.52 -18.89 21.35
N ALA A 32 -4.81 -19.63 22.22
CA ALA A 32 -3.39 -19.94 22.03
C ALA A 32 -3.14 -20.87 20.85
N ARG A 33 -4.08 -21.76 20.52
CA ARG A 33 -4.01 -22.62 19.33
C ARG A 33 -4.32 -21.92 18.03
N ASP A 34 -5.29 -20.99 18.03
CA ASP A 34 -5.64 -20.19 16.86
C ASP A 34 -4.63 -19.05 16.59
N SER A 35 -3.92 -18.57 17.62
CA SER A 35 -2.84 -17.60 17.48
C SER A 35 -1.52 -18.19 17.00
N ALA A 36 -1.38 -19.53 17.00
CA ALA A 36 -0.29 -20.23 16.34
C ALA A 36 -0.53 -20.26 14.82
N THR A 37 -0.61 -19.09 14.20
CA THR A 37 -0.49 -18.94 12.75
C THR A 37 0.85 -19.56 12.37
N GLU A 38 0.84 -20.65 11.63
CA GLU A 38 2.03 -21.33 11.14
C GLU A 38 2.95 -20.33 10.47
N LEU A 39 4.08 -20.06 11.09
CA LEU A 39 5.15 -19.24 10.56
C LEU A 39 5.68 -19.88 9.28
N PRO A 40 5.74 -19.18 8.14
CA PRO A 40 6.32 -19.73 6.90
C PRO A 40 7.85 -19.72 7.02
N GLY A 41 8.40 -20.75 7.67
CA GLY A 41 9.84 -20.88 7.87
C GLY A 41 10.38 -22.29 7.78
N ALA A 42 9.54 -23.32 7.78
CA ALA A 42 9.98 -24.70 7.53
C ALA A 42 9.95 -24.99 6.02
N ARG A 43 11.08 -25.39 5.45
CA ARG A 43 11.14 -25.97 4.10
C ARG A 43 10.11 -27.10 4.04
N PRO A 44 9.07 -27.02 3.20
CA PRO A 44 8.27 -28.19 2.91
C PRO A 44 9.18 -29.21 2.22
N ALA A 45 9.13 -30.47 2.67
CA ALA A 45 9.73 -31.59 1.96
C ALA A 45 9.29 -31.51 0.50
N ARG A 46 10.23 -31.77 -0.41
CA ARG A 46 10.16 -31.76 -1.86
C ARG A 46 8.87 -32.44 -2.36
N ALA A 47 7.75 -31.72 -2.29
CA ALA A 47 6.50 -32.08 -2.95
C ALA A 47 6.75 -31.97 -4.47
N THR A 48 6.27 -32.93 -5.22
CA THR A 48 6.33 -32.98 -6.69
C THR A 48 5.98 -31.61 -7.25
N ARG A 49 6.98 -30.96 -7.88
CA ARG A 49 6.85 -29.65 -8.51
C ARG A 49 5.60 -29.65 -9.40
N SER A 50 4.57 -28.95 -9.00
CA SER A 50 3.48 -28.56 -9.89
C SER A 50 4.12 -27.82 -11.05
N ALA A 51 3.80 -28.22 -12.28
CA ALA A 51 4.33 -27.63 -13.51
C ALA A 51 3.74 -26.23 -13.76
N ARG A 52 3.73 -25.35 -12.76
CA ARG A 52 3.35 -23.95 -12.94
C ARG A 52 4.46 -23.24 -13.70
N ASP A 53 4.05 -22.50 -14.71
CA ASP A 53 4.94 -21.62 -15.46
C ASP A 53 5.25 -20.37 -14.65
N TRP A 54 6.51 -20.23 -14.21
CA TRP A 54 7.02 -19.07 -13.47
C TRP A 54 7.76 -18.08 -14.36
N THR A 55 7.66 -18.21 -15.69
CA THR A 55 8.29 -17.28 -16.64
C THR A 55 7.84 -15.85 -16.36
N PRO A 56 8.77 -14.88 -16.25
CA PRO A 56 8.43 -13.47 -16.07
C PRO A 56 7.44 -12.95 -17.12
N LEU A 57 6.49 -12.14 -16.68
CA LEU A 57 5.57 -11.43 -17.57
C LEU A 57 6.01 -9.96 -17.71
N LYS A 58 5.81 -9.40 -18.88
CA LYS A 58 5.99 -7.97 -19.11
C LYS A 58 4.85 -7.19 -18.48
N ALA A 59 5.07 -5.91 -18.23
CA ALA A 59 4.06 -4.98 -17.72
C ALA A 59 3.68 -3.91 -18.77
N ASP A 60 3.93 -4.19 -20.05
CA ASP A 60 3.67 -3.26 -21.16
C ASP A 60 2.18 -2.99 -21.38
N ASP A 61 1.32 -3.90 -20.89
CA ASP A 61 -0.13 -3.77 -20.87
C ASP A 61 -0.69 -3.07 -19.63
N CYS A 62 0.16 -2.70 -18.68
CA CYS A 62 -0.24 -2.13 -17.39
C CYS A 62 0.04 -0.62 -17.29
N PHE A 63 1.08 -0.16 -17.96
CA PHE A 63 1.46 1.26 -18.02
C PHE A 63 1.80 1.65 -19.45
N ALA A 64 1.48 2.87 -19.86
CA ALA A 64 1.77 3.37 -21.20
C ALA A 64 3.26 3.55 -21.45
N ALA A 65 4.05 3.86 -20.41
CA ALA A 65 5.49 4.05 -20.51
C ALA A 65 6.22 3.67 -19.22
N ALA A 66 7.45 3.16 -19.37
CA ALA A 66 8.45 3.08 -18.32
C ALA A 66 9.50 4.17 -18.58
N LEU A 67 9.69 5.06 -17.61
CA LEU A 67 10.53 6.25 -17.74
C LEU A 67 11.72 6.17 -16.79
N GLU A 68 12.77 6.90 -17.10
CA GLU A 68 13.82 7.26 -16.17
C GLU A 68 13.77 8.77 -15.96
N VAL A 69 13.39 9.18 -14.76
CA VAL A 69 13.17 10.58 -14.40
C VAL A 69 14.33 11.06 -13.55
N SER A 70 15.03 12.09 -14.02
CA SER A 70 16.11 12.73 -13.26
C SER A 70 15.53 13.68 -12.23
N ILE A 71 15.78 13.44 -10.94
CA ILE A 71 15.35 14.31 -9.85
C ILE A 71 16.53 14.82 -9.02
N PRO A 72 16.44 15.99 -8.40
CA PRO A 72 17.44 16.43 -7.41
C PRO A 72 17.51 15.45 -6.24
N ALA A 73 18.73 15.08 -5.81
CA ALA A 73 18.95 14.17 -4.68
C ALA A 73 20.19 14.63 -3.89
N GLY A 74 19.98 15.39 -2.82
CA GLY A 74 21.06 16.03 -2.06
C GLY A 74 21.89 16.97 -2.96
N SER A 75 23.21 16.75 -3.03
CA SER A 75 24.11 17.53 -3.90
C SER A 75 24.20 17.01 -5.35
N GLY A 76 23.45 15.97 -5.69
CA GLY A 76 23.51 15.31 -7.01
C GLY A 76 22.13 15.13 -7.64
N THR A 77 22.09 14.28 -8.64
CA THR A 77 20.89 13.89 -9.38
C THR A 77 20.69 12.38 -9.24
N ALA A 78 19.47 11.97 -8.96
CA ALA A 78 19.07 10.57 -8.99
C ALA A 78 18.30 10.26 -10.27
N ALA A 79 18.40 9.02 -10.74
CA ALA A 79 17.61 8.48 -11.83
C ALA A 79 16.51 7.59 -11.24
N VAL A 80 15.27 8.09 -11.24
CA VAL A 80 14.11 7.38 -10.70
C VAL A 80 13.41 6.61 -11.81
N ARG A 81 13.26 5.31 -11.64
CA ARG A 81 12.43 4.48 -12.51
C ARG A 81 10.95 4.75 -12.20
N ALA A 82 10.22 5.25 -13.17
CA ALA A 82 8.79 5.53 -13.06
C ALA A 82 8.00 4.78 -14.15
N TYR A 83 6.77 4.42 -13.82
CA TYR A 83 5.80 3.77 -14.69
C TYR A 83 4.59 4.69 -14.81
N TYR A 84 4.31 5.16 -16.01
CA TYR A 84 3.37 6.25 -16.21
C TYR A 84 2.32 5.93 -17.28
N THR A 85 1.08 6.24 -16.96
CA THR A 85 -0.04 6.32 -17.91
C THR A 85 -0.65 7.71 -17.78
N PRO A 86 -0.64 8.55 -18.83
CA PRO A 86 -1.25 9.87 -18.75
C PRO A 86 -2.77 9.78 -18.62
N PRO A 87 -3.43 10.73 -17.93
CA PRO A 87 -4.88 10.83 -17.93
C PRO A 87 -5.38 11.25 -19.31
N ARG A 88 -6.62 10.89 -19.65
CA ARG A 88 -7.24 11.34 -20.90
C ARG A 88 -7.34 12.85 -21.02
N GLN A 89 -7.71 13.52 -19.93
CA GLN A 89 -7.67 14.96 -19.83
C GLN A 89 -6.36 15.40 -19.22
N HIS A 90 -5.66 16.30 -19.90
CA HIS A 90 -4.34 16.79 -19.48
C HIS A 90 -4.47 18.13 -18.72
N GLY A 91 -3.42 18.47 -18.00
CA GLY A 91 -3.34 19.73 -17.26
C GLY A 91 -4.20 19.73 -15.99
N SER A 92 -4.72 20.91 -15.64
CA SER A 92 -5.49 21.12 -14.40
C SER A 92 -6.80 20.35 -14.30
N ASP A 93 -7.32 19.87 -15.43
CA ASP A 93 -8.58 19.14 -15.49
C ASP A 93 -8.36 17.61 -15.35
N GLY A 94 -7.09 17.16 -15.33
CA GLY A 94 -6.72 15.76 -15.16
C GLY A 94 -6.52 15.37 -13.70
N THR A 95 -6.71 14.09 -13.41
CA THR A 95 -6.36 13.49 -12.13
C THR A 95 -5.29 12.42 -12.34
N VAL A 96 -4.28 12.37 -11.47
CA VAL A 96 -3.24 11.35 -11.47
C VAL A 96 -3.20 10.66 -10.12
N PHE A 97 -3.28 9.32 -10.14
CA PHE A 97 -2.99 8.50 -8.96
C PHE A 97 -1.48 8.29 -8.87
N VAL A 98 -0.87 8.81 -7.81
CA VAL A 98 0.55 8.61 -7.49
C VAL A 98 0.68 7.46 -6.50
N LEU A 99 1.41 6.42 -6.89
CA LEU A 99 1.44 5.13 -6.22
C LEU A 99 2.82 4.87 -5.63
N HIS A 100 2.90 4.75 -4.29
CA HIS A 100 4.14 4.47 -3.57
C HIS A 100 4.11 3.06 -2.96
N HIS A 101 5.08 2.24 -3.34
CA HIS A 101 5.18 0.85 -2.87
C HIS A 101 5.71 0.72 -1.43
N GLY A 102 5.58 -0.47 -0.85
CA GLY A 102 6.10 -0.84 0.46
C GLY A 102 7.59 -1.18 0.44
N ALA A 103 8.19 -1.30 1.62
CA ALA A 103 9.59 -1.69 1.77
C ALA A 103 9.85 -3.07 1.14
N GLY A 104 10.89 -3.16 0.32
CA GLY A 104 11.27 -4.39 -0.40
C GLY A 104 10.53 -4.63 -1.71
N PHE A 105 9.55 -3.81 -2.08
CA PHE A 105 8.81 -3.88 -3.34
C PHE A 105 9.31 -2.86 -4.37
N GLY A 106 8.55 -2.64 -5.43
CA GLY A 106 8.83 -1.67 -6.49
C GLY A 106 7.54 -1.17 -7.12
N GLY A 107 7.62 -0.21 -8.02
CA GLY A 107 6.45 0.39 -8.69
C GLY A 107 5.58 -0.62 -9.44
N LEU A 108 6.17 -1.72 -9.93
CA LEU A 108 5.42 -2.80 -10.58
C LEU A 108 4.53 -3.63 -9.64
N ALA A 109 4.61 -3.45 -8.32
CA ALA A 109 3.64 -4.00 -7.39
C ALA A 109 2.20 -3.48 -7.65
N PHE A 110 2.08 -2.38 -8.38
CA PHE A 110 0.81 -1.80 -8.80
C PHE A 110 0.40 -2.17 -10.23
N ALA A 111 1.15 -3.01 -10.94
CA ALA A 111 0.96 -3.22 -12.39
C ALA A 111 -0.46 -3.68 -12.73
N LEU A 112 -0.95 -4.79 -12.13
CA LEU A 112 -2.29 -5.29 -12.41
C LEU A 112 -3.39 -4.32 -11.94
N MET A 113 -3.20 -3.70 -10.77
CA MET A 113 -4.13 -2.69 -10.26
C MET A 113 -4.21 -1.48 -11.20
N ALA A 114 -3.08 -1.02 -11.74
CA ALA A 114 -3.02 0.08 -12.70
C ALA A 114 -3.78 -0.23 -14.00
N ARG A 115 -3.62 -1.46 -14.52
CA ARG A 115 -4.39 -1.95 -15.68
C ARG A 115 -5.90 -1.89 -15.41
N GLU A 116 -6.33 -2.33 -14.23
CA GLU A 116 -7.73 -2.30 -13.82
C GLU A 116 -8.27 -0.87 -13.63
N VAL A 117 -7.49 0.04 -13.02
CA VAL A 117 -7.87 1.46 -12.91
C VAL A 117 -8.07 2.07 -14.30
N THR A 118 -7.13 1.86 -15.23
CA THR A 118 -7.25 2.35 -16.61
C THR A 118 -8.51 1.82 -17.28
N ARG A 119 -8.82 0.53 -17.11
CA ARG A 119 -10.03 -0.10 -17.66
C ARG A 119 -11.31 0.47 -17.04
N LEU A 120 -11.39 0.56 -15.72
CA LEU A 120 -12.58 1.03 -14.99
C LEU A 120 -12.88 2.50 -15.26
N THR A 121 -11.86 3.32 -15.40
CA THR A 121 -12.01 4.77 -15.67
C THR A 121 -12.02 5.08 -17.18
N ASN A 122 -11.86 4.07 -18.02
CA ASN A 122 -11.69 4.27 -19.47
C ASN A 122 -10.56 5.27 -19.78
N GLY A 123 -9.47 5.24 -18.99
CA GLY A 123 -8.31 6.12 -19.11
C GLY A 123 -8.53 7.56 -18.63
N GLU A 124 -9.64 7.89 -17.97
CA GLU A 124 -9.89 9.23 -17.43
C GLU A 124 -8.82 9.62 -16.39
N VAL A 125 -8.39 8.66 -15.56
CA VAL A 125 -7.36 8.85 -14.52
C VAL A 125 -5.99 8.44 -15.04
N GLY A 126 -4.98 9.28 -14.80
CA GLY A 126 -3.57 8.94 -15.00
C GLY A 126 -3.00 8.16 -13.82
N LEU A 127 -1.90 7.46 -14.07
CA LEU A 127 -1.22 6.62 -13.09
C LEU A 127 0.27 6.90 -13.11
N LEU A 128 0.86 7.09 -11.94
CA LEU A 128 2.30 7.25 -11.75
C LEU A 128 2.75 6.36 -10.59
N ALA A 129 3.33 5.20 -10.91
CA ALA A 129 4.04 4.37 -9.95
C ALA A 129 5.55 4.54 -10.16
N TYR A 130 6.36 4.30 -9.14
CA TYR A 130 7.80 4.44 -9.26
C TYR A 130 8.54 3.54 -8.28
N ASP A 131 9.80 3.28 -8.57
CA ASP A 131 10.69 2.61 -7.64
C ASP A 131 11.33 3.68 -6.74
N CYS A 132 11.08 3.64 -5.43
CA CYS A 132 11.67 4.60 -4.50
C CYS A 132 13.18 4.36 -4.30
N ARG A 133 13.86 5.28 -3.61
CA ARG A 133 15.30 5.12 -3.33
C ARG A 133 15.60 3.79 -2.63
N GLY A 134 16.73 3.20 -3.01
CA GLY A 134 17.17 1.90 -2.50
C GLY A 134 16.38 0.69 -3.01
N HIS A 135 15.39 0.89 -3.91
CA HIS A 135 14.51 -0.15 -4.42
C HIS A 135 14.49 -0.22 -5.94
N GLY A 136 14.05 -1.36 -6.46
CA GLY A 136 13.78 -1.58 -7.87
C GLY A 136 14.96 -1.24 -8.78
N ARG A 137 14.71 -0.42 -9.79
CA ARG A 137 15.68 0.01 -10.80
C ARG A 137 16.10 1.47 -10.66
N SER A 138 15.67 2.16 -9.62
CA SER A 138 16.10 3.54 -9.35
C SER A 138 17.55 3.59 -8.89
N ALA A 139 18.28 4.60 -9.32
CA ALA A 139 19.69 4.82 -9.00
C ALA A 139 19.88 6.16 -8.29
N PHE A 140 20.40 6.12 -7.07
CA PHE A 140 20.74 7.29 -6.27
C PHE A 140 22.25 7.38 -6.04
N PRO A 141 22.84 8.58 -6.01
CA PRO A 141 24.28 8.74 -5.88
C PRO A 141 24.77 8.38 -4.46
N GLY A 142 25.92 7.68 -4.39
CA GLY A 142 26.64 7.39 -3.13
C GLY A 142 25.78 6.74 -2.06
N ASP A 143 25.99 7.14 -0.81
CA ASP A 143 25.25 6.62 0.35
C ASP A 143 23.79 7.13 0.43
N ALA A 144 23.43 8.13 -0.38
CA ALA A 144 22.06 8.64 -0.43
C ALA A 144 21.03 7.53 -0.73
N ALA A 145 21.42 6.48 -1.48
CA ALA A 145 20.54 5.33 -1.74
C ALA A 145 20.10 4.58 -0.48
N ARG A 146 20.84 4.70 0.63
CA ARG A 146 20.59 3.99 1.89
C ARG A 146 19.83 4.81 2.92
N ASP A 147 19.72 6.14 2.72
CA ASP A 147 18.96 7.01 3.63
C ASP A 147 17.46 6.90 3.33
N LEU A 148 16.80 6.02 4.07
CA LEU A 148 15.36 5.75 3.95
C LEU A 148 14.54 6.47 5.03
N ALA A 149 15.07 7.55 5.62
CA ALA A 149 14.30 8.41 6.49
C ALA A 149 13.02 8.91 5.79
N LEU A 150 11.92 9.03 6.53
CA LEU A 150 10.62 9.42 5.97
C LEU A 150 10.71 10.73 5.18
N GLU A 151 11.42 11.72 5.72
CA GLU A 151 11.60 13.03 5.08
C GLU A 151 12.30 12.92 3.72
N ARG A 152 13.26 11.99 3.57
CA ARG A 152 13.97 11.75 2.30
C ARG A 152 13.08 11.08 1.26
N LEU A 153 12.25 10.13 1.70
CA LEU A 153 11.27 9.49 0.81
C LEU A 153 10.21 10.51 0.34
N VAL A 154 9.80 11.42 1.22
CA VAL A 154 8.90 12.54 0.90
C VAL A 154 9.56 13.54 -0.06
N ASP A 155 10.84 13.90 0.18
CA ASP A 155 11.61 14.76 -0.73
C ASP A 155 11.62 14.20 -2.15
N ASP A 156 11.90 12.89 -2.30
CA ASP A 156 11.96 12.21 -3.59
C ASP A 156 10.60 12.19 -4.30
N LEU A 157 9.51 11.89 -3.57
CA LEU A 157 8.16 11.89 -4.15
C LEU A 157 7.80 13.29 -4.65
N VAL A 158 8.03 14.32 -3.83
CA VAL A 158 7.74 15.72 -4.21
C VAL A 158 8.59 16.15 -5.40
N ALA A 159 9.90 15.81 -5.40
CA ALA A 159 10.78 16.08 -6.53
C ALA A 159 10.32 15.37 -7.81
N LEU A 160 9.91 14.11 -7.71
CA LEU A 160 9.40 13.33 -8.84
C LEU A 160 8.16 13.99 -9.44
N VAL A 161 7.11 14.26 -8.65
CA VAL A 161 5.87 14.83 -9.18
C VAL A 161 6.07 16.25 -9.72
N THR A 162 6.95 17.05 -9.12
CA THR A 162 7.26 18.39 -9.62
C THR A 162 8.07 18.36 -10.92
N THR A 163 8.93 17.35 -11.09
CA THR A 163 9.68 17.13 -12.35
C THR A 163 8.77 16.61 -13.45
N MET A 164 7.85 15.69 -13.13
CA MET A 164 6.87 15.16 -14.09
C MET A 164 5.86 16.20 -14.55
N PHE A 165 5.50 17.17 -13.70
CA PHE A 165 4.50 18.21 -13.95
C PHE A 165 5.08 19.60 -13.64
N PRO A 166 6.02 20.10 -14.46
CA PRO A 166 6.76 21.34 -14.17
C PRO A 166 5.89 22.61 -14.28
N ASP A 167 4.96 22.65 -15.23
CA ASP A 167 4.06 23.79 -15.41
C ASP A 167 3.02 23.86 -14.28
N ARG A 168 3.21 24.81 -13.38
CA ARG A 168 2.38 24.98 -12.20
C ARG A 168 0.90 25.26 -12.53
N ALA A 169 0.63 25.93 -13.66
CA ALA A 169 -0.74 26.26 -14.08
C ALA A 169 -1.47 25.05 -14.68
N ALA A 170 -0.71 24.07 -15.19
CA ALA A 170 -1.24 22.86 -15.80
C ALA A 170 -1.09 21.60 -14.93
N ARG A 171 -0.86 21.75 -13.63
CA ARG A 171 -0.70 20.62 -12.72
C ARG A 171 -2.02 19.88 -12.51
N PRO A 172 -2.02 18.54 -12.64
CA PRO A 172 -3.22 17.74 -12.37
C PRO A 172 -3.55 17.69 -10.87
N SER A 173 -4.79 17.34 -10.56
CA SER A 173 -5.14 16.90 -9.20
C SER A 173 -4.47 15.56 -8.88
N LEU A 174 -4.05 15.39 -7.63
CA LEU A 174 -3.40 14.17 -7.18
C LEU A 174 -4.30 13.38 -6.20
N VAL A 175 -4.38 12.07 -6.42
CA VAL A 175 -4.74 11.09 -5.41
C VAL A 175 -3.47 10.32 -5.06
N LEU A 176 -3.02 10.41 -3.82
CA LEU A 176 -1.81 9.76 -3.36
C LEU A 176 -2.18 8.43 -2.70
N ALA A 177 -1.67 7.31 -3.20
CA ALA A 177 -1.94 5.98 -2.64
C ALA A 177 -0.63 5.27 -2.31
N GLY A 178 -0.52 4.73 -1.09
CA GLY A 178 0.71 4.11 -0.62
C GLY A 178 0.46 2.79 0.11
N HIS A 179 1.27 1.78 -0.24
CA HIS A 179 1.25 0.48 0.39
C HIS A 179 2.29 0.41 1.52
N SER A 180 1.90 -0.04 2.71
CA SER A 180 2.81 -0.27 3.83
C SER A 180 3.67 0.98 4.12
N MET A 181 5.02 0.92 4.09
CA MET A 181 5.92 2.08 4.15
C MET A 181 5.45 3.23 3.25
N GLY A 182 5.00 2.92 2.03
CA GLY A 182 4.49 3.92 1.10
C GLY A 182 3.26 4.66 1.61
N GLY A 183 2.44 4.03 2.47
CA GLY A 183 1.32 4.67 3.14
C GLY A 183 1.77 5.85 4.02
N ALA A 184 2.83 5.66 4.81
CA ALA A 184 3.42 6.73 5.60
C ALA A 184 3.99 7.87 4.72
N VAL A 185 4.68 7.49 3.64
CA VAL A 185 5.26 8.48 2.70
C VAL A 185 4.18 9.34 2.05
N VAL A 186 3.09 8.74 1.54
CA VAL A 186 2.04 9.51 0.86
C VAL A 186 1.25 10.40 1.81
N VAL A 187 1.06 9.99 3.08
CA VAL A 187 0.44 10.84 4.11
C VAL A 187 1.31 12.06 4.40
N ALA A 188 2.60 11.86 4.68
CA ALA A 188 3.53 12.95 4.95
C ALA A 188 3.72 13.86 3.72
N ALA A 189 3.80 13.29 2.51
CA ALA A 189 3.86 14.04 1.26
C ALA A 189 2.61 14.88 1.02
N ALA A 190 1.42 14.36 1.33
CA ALA A 190 0.16 15.12 1.22
C ALA A 190 0.20 16.39 2.08
N HIS A 191 0.60 16.28 3.34
CA HIS A 191 0.75 17.44 4.22
C HIS A 191 1.71 18.48 3.65
N ARG A 192 2.86 18.04 3.12
CA ARG A 192 3.85 18.94 2.53
C ARG A 192 3.34 19.58 1.25
N ILE A 193 2.81 18.80 0.30
CA ILE A 193 2.29 19.28 -0.99
C ILE A 193 1.19 20.32 -0.77
N MET A 194 0.28 20.07 0.18
CA MET A 194 -0.82 21.00 0.52
C MET A 194 -0.31 22.26 1.22
N ARG A 195 0.61 22.14 2.18
CA ARG A 195 1.20 23.28 2.89
C ARG A 195 1.96 24.20 1.95
N GLU A 196 2.72 23.63 0.99
CA GLU A 196 3.51 24.37 0.01
C GLU A 196 2.70 24.72 -1.26
N GLN A 197 1.43 24.33 -1.31
CA GLN A 197 0.50 24.59 -2.44
C GLN A 197 1.10 24.14 -3.79
N LEU A 198 1.75 22.97 -3.80
CA LEU A 198 2.42 22.47 -4.99
C LEU A 198 1.43 21.88 -6.01
N PHE A 199 0.45 21.12 -5.53
CA PHE A 199 -0.59 20.47 -6.33
C PHE A 199 -1.92 20.46 -5.58
N PRO A 200 -3.07 20.43 -6.27
CA PRO A 200 -4.31 20.01 -5.66
C PRO A 200 -4.22 18.56 -5.23
N VAL A 201 -4.46 18.25 -3.95
CA VAL A 201 -4.56 16.86 -3.43
C VAL A 201 -6.02 16.61 -3.10
N THR A 202 -6.67 15.72 -3.84
CA THR A 202 -8.11 15.43 -3.68
C THR A 202 -8.33 14.20 -2.79
N GLY A 203 -7.33 13.31 -2.68
CA GLY A 203 -7.44 12.12 -1.85
C GLY A 203 -6.09 11.54 -1.42
N VAL A 204 -6.12 10.84 -0.27
CA VAL A 204 -5.01 10.02 0.23
C VAL A 204 -5.53 8.64 0.60
N ALA A 205 -4.86 7.60 0.11
CA ALA A 205 -5.21 6.21 0.37
C ALA A 205 -4.03 5.47 1.02
N MET A 206 -4.26 4.84 2.16
CA MET A 206 -3.33 3.89 2.77
C MET A 206 -3.77 2.46 2.43
N LEU A 207 -2.82 1.64 1.99
CA LEU A 207 -3.03 0.25 1.62
C LEU A 207 -2.30 -0.64 2.62
N ASP A 208 -3.06 -1.35 3.41
CA ASP A 208 -2.67 -2.34 4.41
C ASP A 208 -1.57 -1.86 5.37
N ILE A 209 -1.81 -0.73 6.01
CA ILE A 209 -0.93 -0.16 7.03
C ILE A 209 -1.72 0.58 8.10
N VAL A 210 -1.37 0.31 9.36
CA VAL A 210 -1.91 0.93 10.57
C VAL A 210 -0.76 1.10 11.58
N GLU A 211 -0.64 2.28 12.20
CA GLU A 211 0.45 2.60 13.13
C GLU A 211 0.62 1.57 14.24
N GLY A 212 -0.44 1.34 15.01
CA GLY A 212 -0.37 0.52 16.22
C GLY A 212 0.07 -0.92 15.97
N THR A 213 -0.47 -1.55 14.92
CA THR A 213 -0.08 -2.89 14.51
C THR A 213 1.34 -2.90 13.95
N SER A 214 1.68 -1.94 13.10
CA SER A 214 3.01 -1.87 12.48
C SER A 214 4.12 -1.75 13.51
N LEU A 215 4.03 -0.82 14.45
CA LEU A 215 5.04 -0.64 15.51
C LEU A 215 5.20 -1.87 16.39
N ARG A 216 4.11 -2.58 16.68
CA ARG A 216 4.13 -3.80 17.50
C ARG A 216 4.85 -4.95 16.81
N VAL A 217 4.73 -5.10 15.49
CA VAL A 217 5.30 -6.23 14.75
C VAL A 217 6.72 -5.99 14.24
N LEU A 218 7.32 -4.80 14.41
CA LEU A 218 8.66 -4.50 13.90
C LEU A 218 9.75 -5.50 14.32
N PRO A 219 9.82 -5.96 15.61
CA PRO A 219 10.83 -6.94 16.01
C PRO A 219 10.68 -8.27 15.26
N GLU A 220 9.45 -8.71 15.03
CA GLU A 220 9.16 -9.92 14.28
C GLU A 220 9.46 -9.73 12.78
N MET A 221 9.16 -8.56 12.23
CA MET A 221 9.48 -8.22 10.84
C MET A 221 10.97 -8.32 10.56
N LEU A 222 11.83 -7.87 11.48
CA LEU A 222 13.29 -8.02 11.31
C LEU A 222 13.67 -9.49 11.22
N ARG A 223 13.11 -10.36 12.08
CA ARG A 223 13.34 -11.80 12.04
C ARG A 223 12.91 -12.42 10.72
N ILE A 224 11.71 -12.06 10.22
CA ILE A 224 11.20 -12.53 8.93
C ILE A 224 12.12 -12.11 7.79
N VAL A 225 12.55 -10.86 7.75
CA VAL A 225 13.44 -10.33 6.71
C VAL A 225 14.80 -11.06 6.73
N GLN A 226 15.36 -11.35 7.90
CA GLN A 226 16.62 -12.10 8.05
C GLN A 226 16.53 -13.56 7.60
N GLN A 227 15.34 -14.16 7.61
CA GLN A 227 15.10 -15.53 7.18
C GLN A 227 14.85 -15.66 5.67
N ARG A 228 14.75 -14.54 4.93
CA ARG A 228 14.56 -14.57 3.48
C ARG A 228 15.79 -15.20 2.80
N PRO A 229 15.60 -15.90 1.66
CA PRO A 229 16.74 -16.37 0.87
C PRO A 229 17.69 -15.22 0.53
N ALA A 230 18.97 -15.38 0.76
CA ALA A 230 19.97 -14.36 0.40
C ALA A 230 20.12 -14.22 -1.12
N GLU A 231 19.94 -15.31 -1.85
CA GLU A 231 20.09 -15.41 -3.29
C GLU A 231 19.08 -16.41 -3.87
N PHE A 232 18.83 -16.28 -5.17
CA PHE A 232 18.02 -17.18 -6.00
C PHE A 232 18.85 -17.65 -7.18
N ALA A 233 18.67 -18.89 -7.63
CA ALA A 233 19.37 -19.40 -8.83
C ALA A 233 18.81 -18.77 -10.11
N SER A 234 17.52 -18.35 -10.12
CA SER A 234 16.88 -17.71 -11.27
C SER A 234 15.80 -16.72 -10.83
N VAL A 235 15.29 -15.94 -11.75
CA VAL A 235 14.15 -15.03 -11.52
C VAL A 235 12.87 -15.84 -11.26
N GLU A 236 12.71 -16.97 -11.94
CA GLU A 236 11.59 -17.88 -11.77
C GLU A 236 11.55 -18.46 -10.34
N GLU A 237 12.71 -18.79 -9.78
CA GLU A 237 12.81 -19.24 -8.37
C GLU A 237 12.41 -18.12 -7.40
N ALA A 238 12.80 -16.87 -7.68
CA ALA A 238 12.37 -15.73 -6.88
C ALA A 238 10.85 -15.53 -6.95
N ILE A 239 10.23 -15.66 -8.13
CA ILE A 239 8.78 -15.59 -8.30
C ILE A 239 8.10 -16.72 -7.54
N GLU A 240 8.55 -17.96 -7.71
CA GLU A 240 8.03 -19.14 -7.01
C GLU A 240 8.08 -18.95 -5.49
N TRP A 241 9.20 -18.42 -4.98
CA TRP A 241 9.36 -18.15 -3.56
C TRP A 241 8.33 -17.15 -3.02
N HIS A 242 8.09 -16.03 -3.73
CA HIS A 242 7.10 -15.03 -3.30
C HIS A 242 5.69 -15.61 -3.21
N VAL A 243 5.32 -16.49 -4.14
CA VAL A 243 4.00 -17.12 -4.14
C VAL A 243 3.93 -18.24 -3.08
N ALA A 244 4.98 -19.05 -2.95
CA ALA A 244 5.02 -20.15 -1.97
C ALA A 244 5.07 -19.64 -0.53
N SER A 245 5.71 -18.50 -0.27
CA SER A 245 5.76 -17.85 1.04
C SER A 245 4.53 -16.99 1.34
N LEU A 246 3.56 -16.92 0.42
CA LEU A 246 2.39 -16.05 0.51
C LEU A 246 2.71 -14.55 0.64
N THR A 247 3.95 -14.15 0.35
CA THR A 247 4.32 -12.72 0.26
C THR A 247 3.50 -12.02 -0.82
N ILE A 248 3.27 -12.71 -1.94
CA ILE A 248 2.33 -12.31 -2.99
C ILE A 248 1.48 -13.53 -3.32
N ARG A 249 0.17 -13.45 -3.11
CA ARG A 249 -0.73 -14.60 -3.33
C ARG A 249 -1.14 -14.78 -4.80
N ASN A 250 -1.06 -13.71 -5.59
CA ASN A 250 -1.44 -13.72 -7.01
C ASN A 250 -0.22 -14.03 -7.90
N PRO A 251 -0.18 -15.21 -8.58
CA PRO A 251 0.98 -15.59 -9.40
C PRO A 251 1.16 -14.69 -10.63
N GLU A 252 0.10 -14.14 -11.23
CA GLU A 252 0.22 -13.21 -12.36
C GLU A 252 0.88 -11.92 -11.93
N SER A 253 0.52 -11.38 -10.76
CA SER A 253 1.17 -10.20 -10.19
C SER A 253 2.63 -10.45 -9.88
N ALA A 254 2.95 -11.56 -9.18
CA ALA A 254 4.32 -11.92 -8.84
C ALA A 254 5.22 -12.05 -10.09
N ARG A 255 4.72 -12.63 -11.18
CA ARG A 255 5.45 -12.76 -12.46
C ARG A 255 5.75 -11.41 -13.12
N ARG A 256 5.01 -10.34 -12.79
CA ARG A 256 5.23 -8.97 -13.32
C ARG A 256 6.10 -8.13 -12.39
N SER A 257 5.89 -8.21 -11.08
CA SER A 257 6.53 -7.35 -10.10
C SER A 257 7.89 -7.86 -9.63
N VAL A 258 7.99 -9.15 -9.31
CA VAL A 258 9.20 -9.76 -8.72
C VAL A 258 10.46 -9.65 -9.58
N PRO A 259 10.42 -9.74 -10.93
CA PRO A 259 11.61 -9.57 -11.76
C PRO A 259 12.31 -8.21 -11.58
N ALA A 260 11.62 -7.18 -11.09
CA ALA A 260 12.21 -5.88 -10.79
C ALA A 260 12.79 -5.80 -9.36
N LEU A 261 12.51 -6.76 -8.48
CA LEU A 261 12.98 -6.79 -7.09
C LEU A 261 14.36 -7.44 -6.93
N VAL A 262 14.81 -8.15 -7.94
CA VAL A 262 16.09 -8.88 -7.92
C VAL A 262 16.98 -8.45 -9.08
N ARG A 263 18.30 -8.55 -8.86
CA ARG A 263 19.32 -8.31 -9.90
C ARG A 263 20.28 -9.47 -9.96
N ARG A 264 20.83 -9.70 -11.14
CA ARG A 264 21.87 -10.70 -11.35
C ARG A 264 23.15 -10.29 -10.60
N THR A 265 23.79 -11.24 -9.94
CA THR A 265 25.08 -11.04 -9.29
C THR A 265 26.18 -10.73 -10.32
N ARG A 266 27.30 -10.09 -9.89
CA ARG A 266 28.39 -9.71 -10.81
C ARG A 266 29.03 -10.89 -11.51
N ASP A 267 29.08 -12.05 -10.85
CA ASP A 267 29.61 -13.31 -11.41
C ASP A 267 28.59 -14.04 -12.31
N GLY A 268 27.36 -13.52 -12.38
CA GLY A 268 26.31 -14.03 -13.25
C GLY A 268 25.68 -15.35 -12.79
N ARG A 269 25.97 -15.83 -11.55
CA ARG A 269 25.58 -17.18 -11.08
C ARG A 269 24.24 -17.20 -10.33
N ALA A 270 23.83 -16.05 -9.77
CA ALA A 270 22.66 -15.96 -8.92
C ALA A 270 21.94 -14.62 -9.09
N TYR A 271 20.81 -14.45 -8.41
CA TYR A 271 20.06 -13.21 -8.30
C TYR A 271 19.95 -12.82 -6.83
N ARG A 272 20.15 -11.54 -6.52
CA ARG A 272 20.06 -10.95 -5.19
C ARG A 272 19.02 -9.86 -5.16
N TRP A 273 18.49 -9.58 -3.98
CA TRP A 273 17.58 -8.46 -3.73
C TRP A 273 18.20 -7.13 -4.15
N ASN A 274 17.38 -6.25 -4.74
CA ASN A 274 17.74 -4.86 -4.99
C ASN A 274 17.74 -4.06 -3.68
N ALA A 275 16.71 -4.26 -2.84
CA ALA A 275 16.55 -3.54 -1.59
C ALA A 275 17.27 -4.24 -0.42
N ASP A 276 18.00 -3.46 0.38
CA ASP A 276 18.61 -3.88 1.63
C ASP A 276 17.64 -3.62 2.79
N LEU A 277 16.72 -4.56 3.04
CA LEU A 277 15.73 -4.40 4.09
C LEU A 277 16.33 -4.48 5.49
N VAL A 278 17.35 -5.31 5.71
CA VAL A 278 18.02 -5.38 7.01
C VAL A 278 18.70 -4.05 7.33
N GLY A 279 19.41 -3.47 6.35
CA GLY A 279 20.03 -2.16 6.49
C GLY A 279 19.04 -1.01 6.63
N SER A 280 17.76 -1.21 6.31
CA SER A 280 16.71 -0.19 6.47
C SER A 280 16.04 -0.20 7.85
N GLU A 281 16.29 -1.20 8.70
CA GLU A 281 15.66 -1.36 10.01
C GLU A 281 15.69 -0.09 10.88
N PRO A 282 16.79 0.67 10.96
CA PRO A 282 16.84 1.88 11.79
C PRO A 282 15.79 2.95 11.45
N TYR A 283 15.20 2.90 10.26
CA TYR A 283 14.19 3.87 9.80
C TYR A 283 12.75 3.42 10.08
N TRP A 284 12.50 2.13 10.35
CA TRP A 284 11.15 1.54 10.34
C TRP A 284 10.22 2.18 11.37
N SER A 285 10.68 2.40 12.61
CA SER A 285 9.86 3.04 13.63
C SER A 285 9.49 4.49 13.25
N GLY A 286 10.44 5.21 12.62
CA GLY A 286 10.23 6.57 12.15
C GLY A 286 9.21 6.69 11.02
N TRP A 287 9.01 5.64 10.21
CA TRP A 287 7.96 5.66 9.18
C TRP A 287 6.57 5.65 9.77
N PHE A 288 6.35 4.94 10.88
CA PHE A 288 5.00 4.65 11.36
C PHE A 288 4.58 5.46 12.58
N THR A 289 5.53 6.04 13.32
CA THR A 289 5.22 6.84 14.51
C THR A 289 4.41 8.08 14.12
N GLY A 290 3.20 8.21 14.69
CA GLY A 290 2.27 9.32 14.43
C GLY A 290 1.39 9.16 13.18
N LEU A 291 1.56 8.07 12.41
CA LEU A 291 0.90 7.86 11.13
C LEU A 291 -0.63 7.96 11.21
N SER A 292 -1.26 7.34 12.21
CA SER A 292 -2.73 7.34 12.34
C SER A 292 -3.28 8.75 12.59
N GLY A 293 -2.59 9.52 13.43
CA GLY A 293 -2.91 10.94 13.68
C GLY A 293 -2.74 11.79 12.43
N ASP A 294 -1.61 11.65 11.76
CA ASP A 294 -1.29 12.39 10.54
C ASP A 294 -2.27 12.06 9.41
N PHE A 295 -2.62 10.78 9.21
CA PHE A 295 -3.64 10.38 8.24
C PHE A 295 -4.99 11.04 8.53
N LEU A 296 -5.45 11.04 9.78
CA LEU A 296 -6.70 11.67 10.17
C LEU A 296 -6.68 13.21 10.04
N ALA A 297 -5.49 13.83 10.08
CA ALA A 297 -5.30 15.27 9.95
C ALA A 297 -5.20 15.76 8.49
N VAL A 298 -5.03 14.88 7.51
CA VAL A 298 -4.99 15.26 6.09
C VAL A 298 -6.27 15.99 5.69
N ARG A 299 -6.14 17.15 5.07
CA ARG A 299 -7.27 18.00 4.62
C ARG A 299 -7.78 17.62 3.22
N ALA A 300 -7.80 16.33 2.90
CA ALA A 300 -8.36 15.77 1.68
C ALA A 300 -9.24 14.57 2.04
N ALA A 301 -9.90 13.98 1.05
CA ALA A 301 -10.58 12.71 1.24
C ALA A 301 -9.57 11.62 1.65
N ARG A 302 -10.01 10.66 2.47
CA ARG A 302 -9.15 9.61 3.02
C ARG A 302 -9.77 8.24 2.82
N LEU A 303 -8.95 7.29 2.38
CA LEU A 303 -9.30 5.90 2.18
C LEU A 303 -8.28 5.02 2.93
N LEU A 304 -8.75 4.03 3.64
CA LEU A 304 -7.94 2.95 4.21
C LEU A 304 -8.45 1.63 3.65
N ILE A 305 -7.56 0.87 3.01
CA ILE A 305 -7.83 -0.49 2.55
C ILE A 305 -6.99 -1.43 3.41
N LEU A 306 -7.63 -2.42 4.04
CA LEU A 306 -6.98 -3.41 4.89
C LEU A 306 -7.31 -4.83 4.42
N ALA A 307 -6.38 -5.76 4.59
CA ALA A 307 -6.64 -7.19 4.47
C ALA A 307 -7.54 -7.69 5.62
N GLU A 308 -7.37 -7.13 6.83
CA GLU A 308 -8.08 -7.52 8.05
C GLU A 308 -8.52 -6.30 8.87
N THR A 309 -9.63 -6.41 9.62
CA THR A 309 -10.16 -5.30 10.43
C THR A 309 -9.55 -5.21 11.82
N GLU A 310 -8.97 -6.29 12.33
CA GLU A 310 -8.45 -6.39 13.71
C GLU A 310 -7.19 -5.55 13.95
N SER A 311 -6.62 -5.00 12.88
CA SER A 311 -5.42 -4.16 12.92
C SER A 311 -5.66 -2.70 13.30
N LEU A 312 -6.91 -2.21 13.36
CA LEU A 312 -7.21 -0.80 13.64
C LEU A 312 -6.77 -0.42 15.06
N ASP A 313 -5.98 0.63 15.18
CA ASP A 313 -5.70 1.27 16.47
C ASP A 313 -6.85 2.18 16.94
N GLN A 314 -6.77 2.62 18.20
CA GLN A 314 -7.83 3.41 18.83
C GLN A 314 -8.14 4.71 18.06
N ALA A 315 -7.13 5.40 17.55
CA ALA A 315 -7.32 6.66 16.81
C ALA A 315 -8.11 6.44 15.52
N LEU A 316 -7.76 5.40 14.75
CA LEU A 316 -8.46 5.03 13.54
C LEU A 316 -9.86 4.49 13.82
N MET A 317 -10.08 3.69 14.88
CA MET A 317 -11.43 3.25 15.26
C MET A 317 -12.34 4.44 15.56
N ILE A 318 -11.88 5.40 16.36
CA ILE A 318 -12.65 6.61 16.66
C ILE A 318 -12.89 7.41 15.36
N GLY A 319 -11.87 7.56 14.52
CA GLY A 319 -11.97 8.25 13.23
C GLY A 319 -12.99 7.62 12.30
N GLN A 320 -13.07 6.28 12.25
CA GLN A 320 -14.05 5.54 11.47
C GLN A 320 -15.47 5.78 11.99
N MET A 321 -15.69 5.67 13.30
CA MET A 321 -16.99 5.93 13.93
C MET A 321 -17.48 7.37 13.67
N GLN A 322 -16.55 8.31 13.54
CA GLN A 322 -16.82 9.71 13.18
C GLN A 322 -16.96 9.97 11.68
N GLY A 323 -16.84 8.93 10.84
CA GLY A 323 -16.92 9.06 9.38
C GLY A 323 -15.77 9.89 8.76
N LYS A 324 -14.60 9.94 9.43
CA LYS A 324 -13.46 10.75 8.97
C LYS A 324 -12.75 10.18 7.74
N TYR A 325 -12.92 8.90 7.44
CA TYR A 325 -12.35 8.23 6.28
C TYR A 325 -13.23 7.06 5.81
N GLN A 326 -13.03 6.62 4.59
CA GLN A 326 -13.64 5.41 4.05
C GLN A 326 -12.74 4.22 4.42
N LEU A 327 -13.34 3.14 4.94
CA LEU A 327 -12.68 1.85 5.17
C LEU A 327 -13.18 0.83 4.16
N VAL A 328 -12.25 0.08 3.57
CA VAL A 328 -12.52 -1.09 2.73
C VAL A 328 -11.69 -2.26 3.27
N VAL A 329 -12.30 -3.45 3.34
CA VAL A 329 -11.63 -4.66 3.84
C VAL A 329 -11.62 -5.70 2.74
N SER A 330 -10.41 -6.08 2.30
CA SER A 330 -10.16 -7.08 1.25
C SER A 330 -9.74 -8.41 1.88
N ARG A 331 -10.73 -9.17 2.38
CA ARG A 331 -10.49 -10.39 3.18
C ARG A 331 -9.78 -11.53 2.48
N GLN A 332 -9.66 -11.50 1.15
CA GLN A 332 -8.96 -12.52 0.37
C GLN A 332 -7.50 -12.15 0.09
N ALA A 333 -7.10 -10.92 0.41
CA ALA A 333 -5.73 -10.45 0.25
C ALA A 333 -4.86 -10.85 1.45
N GLY A 334 -3.56 -10.90 1.22
CA GLY A 334 -2.54 -10.78 2.26
C GLY A 334 -2.08 -9.32 2.37
N HIS A 335 -0.88 -9.11 2.90
CA HIS A 335 -0.31 -7.78 3.06
C HIS A 335 -0.24 -6.96 1.75
N CYS A 336 -0.08 -7.60 0.61
CA CYS A 336 0.03 -6.94 -0.69
C CYS A 336 -1.32 -6.82 -1.39
N VAL A 337 -2.29 -6.10 -0.79
CA VAL A 337 -3.67 -5.99 -1.29
C VAL A 337 -3.76 -5.60 -2.77
N GLN A 338 -2.90 -4.71 -3.24
CA GLN A 338 -2.83 -4.24 -4.64
C GLN A 338 -2.33 -5.31 -5.62
N GLU A 339 -1.58 -6.30 -5.13
CA GLU A 339 -1.09 -7.43 -5.92
C GLU A 339 -2.03 -8.63 -5.84
N ASP A 340 -2.54 -8.91 -4.63
CA ASP A 340 -3.36 -10.08 -4.36
C ASP A 340 -4.79 -9.93 -4.91
N GLN A 341 -5.38 -8.74 -4.76
CA GLN A 341 -6.72 -8.39 -5.20
C GLN A 341 -6.71 -7.10 -6.05
N PRO A 342 -6.03 -7.10 -7.21
CA PRO A 342 -5.82 -5.90 -8.01
C PRO A 342 -7.12 -5.26 -8.50
N HIS A 343 -8.11 -6.07 -8.86
CA HIS A 343 -9.41 -5.58 -9.32
C HIS A 343 -10.20 -4.92 -8.19
N GLU A 344 -10.29 -5.56 -7.02
CA GLU A 344 -11.01 -5.05 -5.86
C GLU A 344 -10.36 -3.76 -5.34
N THR A 345 -9.02 -3.73 -5.25
CA THR A 345 -8.26 -2.55 -4.85
C THR A 345 -8.45 -1.40 -5.85
N ALA A 346 -8.43 -1.69 -7.16
CA ALA A 346 -8.70 -0.70 -8.19
C ALA A 346 -10.13 -0.14 -8.09
N GLN A 347 -11.14 -1.00 -7.91
CA GLN A 347 -12.53 -0.56 -7.72
C GLN A 347 -12.68 0.35 -6.50
N ALA A 348 -12.06 0.00 -5.36
CA ALA A 348 -12.10 0.81 -4.16
C ALA A 348 -11.50 2.21 -4.39
N LEU A 349 -10.35 2.31 -5.06
CA LEU A 349 -9.70 3.58 -5.40
C LEU A 349 -10.50 4.40 -6.41
N VAL A 350 -11.07 3.77 -7.43
CA VAL A 350 -11.89 4.45 -8.45
C VAL A 350 -13.18 4.99 -7.83
N HIS A 351 -13.92 4.18 -7.07
CA HIS A 351 -15.13 4.63 -6.37
C HIS A 351 -14.82 5.74 -5.35
N PHE A 352 -13.68 5.66 -4.66
CA PHE A 352 -13.22 6.71 -3.76
C PHE A 352 -12.98 8.01 -4.52
N TRP A 353 -12.25 7.98 -5.64
CA TRP A 353 -12.00 9.14 -6.49
C TRP A 353 -13.30 9.72 -7.06
N GLU A 354 -14.16 8.91 -7.67
CA GLU A 354 -15.43 9.37 -8.26
C GLU A 354 -16.31 10.11 -7.25
N ARG A 355 -16.43 9.54 -6.04
CA ARG A 355 -17.22 10.16 -4.98
C ARG A 355 -16.69 11.53 -4.55
N ASN A 356 -15.38 11.72 -4.57
CA ASN A 356 -14.77 12.95 -4.06
C ASN A 356 -14.47 13.99 -5.15
N GLU A 357 -14.31 13.58 -6.39
CA GLU A 357 -14.05 14.46 -7.54
C GLU A 357 -15.35 14.88 -8.27
N LYS A 358 -16.22 13.90 -8.53
CA LYS A 358 -17.44 14.11 -9.32
C LYS A 358 -18.67 14.55 -8.53
N SER A 359 -18.57 14.67 -7.19
CA SER A 359 -19.72 15.04 -6.35
C SER A 359 -20.12 16.53 -6.41
N VAL A 360 -19.48 17.35 -7.25
CA VAL A 360 -19.92 18.73 -7.50
C VAL A 360 -20.82 18.74 -8.72
N PRO A 361 -22.12 19.07 -8.60
CA PRO A 361 -23.02 19.19 -9.73
C PRO A 361 -22.45 20.16 -10.80
N PRO A 362 -22.71 19.89 -12.10
CA PRO A 362 -22.30 20.81 -13.17
C PRO A 362 -22.80 22.22 -12.90
N GLY A 363 -21.87 23.20 -12.95
CA GLY A 363 -22.20 24.62 -12.74
C GLY A 363 -21.95 25.14 -11.32
N LEU A 364 -21.59 24.29 -10.36
CA LEU A 364 -21.13 24.70 -9.03
C LEU A 364 -19.60 24.60 -8.93
N LYS A 365 -18.97 25.68 -8.42
CA LYS A 365 -17.52 25.65 -8.13
C LYS A 365 -17.28 25.14 -6.72
N LYS A 366 -16.27 24.27 -6.53
CA LYS A 366 -15.78 23.93 -5.19
C LYS A 366 -15.25 25.18 -4.50
N VAL A 367 -15.56 25.37 -3.22
CA VAL A 367 -15.03 26.50 -2.43
C VAL A 367 -13.51 26.40 -2.41
N GLY A 368 -12.83 27.46 -2.90
CA GLY A 368 -11.37 27.50 -3.01
C GLY A 368 -10.80 27.30 -4.41
N GLN A 369 -11.59 26.95 -5.42
CA GLN A 369 -11.19 27.05 -6.81
C GLN A 369 -11.43 28.47 -7.32
N ARG A 370 -10.35 29.19 -7.65
CA ARG A 370 -10.39 30.51 -8.34
C ARG A 370 -10.41 30.30 -9.84
#